data_68f1ff79369014e2bdf1e334739c8dd7
#
_entry.id   68f1ff79369014e2bdf1e334739c8dd7
#
_cell.length_a   1.000
_cell.length_b   1.000
_cell.length_c   1.000
_cell.angle_alpha   90.00
_cell.angle_beta   90.00
_cell.angle_gamma   90.00
#
_symmetry.space_group_name_H-M   'P 1'
#
loop_
_entity.id
_entity.type
_entity.pdbx_description
1 polymer ?
#
loop_
_entity_poly.entity_id
_entity_poly.type
_entity_poly.pdbx_seq_one_letter_code
_entity_poly.pdbx_strand_id
1 'polypeptide(L)'
;IPSVKNNGSARPCTDCNLVCRLCEKKIKRRKGTIFFCIFAPKLCKTDKGMKDSVLILSGGMDSVTLLYDEHERIALAISFDYGSNHNGKEIPFAQLHCKRLGIPHVIIPLDFMGKYFKSSLLEGADAIPEGHYDDDNMKSTVVPFRNGIMLSIAVGVAESHSLAYVMMANHGGDHTIYPDCRPEFVEAFDAAAKAGTFVGVRLRSPYTNMTKADIARRGKELGIDYSETWSCYKGTEHHCGKCGTCVERREALAEAGIEDTTVYDD
;
A
#
# COMPACT_ATOMS: atom_id res chain seq x y z
N ILE A 1 18.15 28.22 36.91
CA ILE A 1 17.36 27.24 36.14
C ILE A 1 16.14 26.89 36.99
N PRO A 2 14.91 27.27 36.66
CA PRO A 2 13.73 26.95 37.47
C PRO A 2 13.09 25.63 37.04
N SER A 3 12.70 24.83 38.05
CA SER A 3 12.00 23.58 37.97
C SER A 3 10.52 23.77 37.60
N VAL A 4 10.04 23.09 36.55
CA VAL A 4 8.61 23.00 36.22
C VAL A 4 8.02 21.75 36.88
N LYS A 5 7.07 21.96 37.80
CA LYS A 5 6.22 20.91 38.37
C LYS A 5 5.10 20.58 37.38
N ASN A 6 5.02 19.33 36.95
CA ASN A 6 3.93 18.84 36.13
C ASN A 6 2.97 18.00 37.02
N ASN A 7 1.82 18.59 37.38
CA ASN A 7 0.71 17.90 38.02
C ASN A 7 -0.28 17.46 36.92
N GLY A 8 -0.28 16.20 36.59
CA GLY A 8 -1.28 15.59 35.72
C GLY A 8 -1.58 14.19 36.20
N SER A 9 -2.68 14.01 36.96
CA SER A 9 -3.15 12.73 37.45
C SER A 9 -3.75 11.89 36.29
N ALA A 10 -2.99 10.95 35.76
CA ALA A 10 -3.52 9.91 34.87
C ALA A 10 -4.07 8.76 35.72
N ARG A 11 -5.33 8.37 35.46
CA ARG A 11 -5.96 7.19 36.09
C ARG A 11 -5.30 5.91 35.57
N PRO A 12 -4.98 4.92 36.40
CA PRO A 12 -4.37 3.68 35.95
C PRO A 12 -5.39 2.80 35.22
N CYS A 13 -4.97 2.21 34.08
CA CYS A 13 -5.74 1.25 33.29
C CYS A 13 -5.76 -0.10 34.04
N THR A 14 -6.94 -0.69 34.25
CA THR A 14 -7.14 -1.93 35.02
C THR A 14 -6.54 -3.17 34.38
N ASP A 15 -6.32 -3.18 33.05
CA ASP A 15 -5.80 -4.34 32.33
C ASP A 15 -4.25 -4.41 32.27
N CYS A 16 -3.56 -3.34 32.65
CA CYS A 16 -2.10 -3.33 32.76
C CYS A 16 -1.54 -4.17 33.93
N ASN A 17 -2.38 -4.50 34.92
CA ASN A 17 -1.92 -5.21 36.13
C ASN A 17 -1.61 -6.70 35.90
N LEU A 18 -2.19 -7.36 34.88
CA LEU A 18 -1.98 -8.79 34.63
C LEU A 18 -0.63 -9.06 33.94
N VAL A 19 -0.23 -8.23 33.00
CA VAL A 19 1.05 -8.35 32.28
C VAL A 19 2.22 -7.96 33.16
N CYS A 20 2.03 -6.96 34.03
CA CYS A 20 3.06 -6.52 34.97
C CYS A 20 3.35 -7.58 36.05
N ARG A 21 2.32 -8.30 36.54
CA ARG A 21 2.51 -9.38 37.53
C ARG A 21 3.23 -10.61 36.98
N LEU A 22 3.16 -10.87 35.67
CA LEU A 22 3.91 -11.95 35.02
C LEU A 22 5.38 -11.59 34.84
N CYS A 23 5.70 -10.30 34.64
CA CYS A 23 7.06 -9.79 34.57
C CYS A 23 7.78 -9.80 35.92
N GLU A 24 7.08 -9.37 36.99
CA GLU A 24 7.64 -9.35 38.34
C GLU A 24 7.94 -10.75 38.91
N LYS A 25 7.19 -11.77 38.55
CA LYS A 25 7.46 -13.17 38.98
C LYS A 25 8.72 -13.78 38.35
N LYS A 26 9.18 -13.27 37.17
CA LYS A 26 10.40 -13.74 36.53
C LYS A 26 11.67 -13.02 37.01
N ILE A 27 11.55 -11.84 37.60
CA ILE A 27 12.70 -11.02 38.04
C ILE A 27 13.23 -11.48 39.41
N LYS A 28 12.41 -12.17 40.24
CA LYS A 28 12.82 -12.62 41.59
C LYS A 28 13.77 -13.82 41.65
N ARG A 29 14.25 -14.38 40.53
CA ARG A 29 15.05 -15.63 40.52
C ARG A 29 16.48 -15.60 40.00
N ARG A 30 17.10 -14.43 39.72
CA ARG A 30 18.54 -14.37 39.45
C ARG A 30 19.16 -13.05 39.91
N LYS A 31 19.98 -13.10 40.96
CA LYS A 31 20.90 -12.05 41.32
C LYS A 31 22.03 -11.99 40.28
N GLY A 32 22.26 -10.83 39.70
CA GLY A 32 23.44 -10.48 38.92
C GLY A 32 23.26 -10.51 37.42
N THR A 33 22.67 -9.52 36.87
CA THR A 33 22.90 -8.82 35.60
C THR A 33 21.65 -8.01 35.31
N ILE A 34 21.81 -6.69 35.34
CA ILE A 34 20.73 -5.77 34.93
C ILE A 34 20.70 -5.79 33.41
N PHE A 35 19.81 -6.61 32.83
CA PHE A 35 19.40 -6.43 31.45
C PHE A 35 18.34 -5.34 31.42
N PHE A 36 18.71 -4.18 30.89
CA PHE A 36 17.75 -3.16 30.49
C PHE A 36 16.79 -3.78 29.46
N CYS A 37 15.56 -4.01 29.87
CA CYS A 37 14.46 -4.36 28.99
C CYS A 37 14.06 -3.08 28.23
N ILE A 38 14.83 -2.69 27.20
CA ILE A 38 14.57 -1.50 26.36
C ILE A 38 13.45 -1.77 25.34
N PHE A 39 12.97 -3.01 25.22
CA PHE A 39 11.94 -3.41 24.28
C PHE A 39 10.78 -4.13 24.98
N ALA A 40 9.90 -3.35 25.61
CA ALA A 40 8.52 -3.77 25.76
C ALA A 40 7.69 -2.90 24.79
N PRO A 41 7.22 -3.42 23.65
CA PRO A 41 6.24 -2.71 22.87
C PRO A 41 4.98 -2.58 23.72
N LYS A 42 4.45 -1.37 23.82
CA LYS A 42 3.15 -1.07 24.41
C LYS A 42 2.05 -1.78 23.62
N LEU A 43 1.86 -3.07 23.85
CA LEU A 43 0.69 -3.82 23.41
C LEU A 43 -0.41 -3.63 24.45
N CYS A 44 -1.04 -2.47 24.45
CA CYS A 44 -2.38 -2.28 24.98
C CYS A 44 -2.91 -0.94 24.51
N LYS A 45 -3.51 -0.92 23.32
CA LYS A 45 -4.48 0.12 22.95
C LYS A 45 -5.54 -0.51 22.07
N THR A 46 -6.77 -0.30 22.43
CA THR A 46 -7.98 -0.49 21.63
C THR A 46 -7.82 0.08 20.23
N ASP A 47 -8.27 -0.67 19.25
CA ASP A 47 -8.11 -0.53 17.80
C ASP A 47 -8.72 0.74 17.15
N LYS A 48 -8.86 1.84 17.86
CA LYS A 48 -9.33 3.11 17.29
C LYS A 48 -8.23 4.17 17.37
N GLY A 49 -7.62 4.51 16.23
CA GLY A 49 -6.89 5.75 16.03
C GLY A 49 -5.36 5.69 16.10
N MET A 50 -4.69 4.54 15.93
CA MET A 50 -3.25 4.50 15.81
C MET A 50 -2.86 4.21 14.35
N LYS A 51 -2.14 5.17 13.73
CA LYS A 51 -1.56 4.98 12.40
C LYS A 51 -0.44 3.94 12.51
N ASP A 52 -0.67 2.75 11.98
CA ASP A 52 0.16 1.56 12.16
C ASP A 52 0.66 0.95 10.84
N SER A 53 0.35 1.60 9.71
CA SER A 53 0.52 1.00 8.39
C SER A 53 1.31 1.87 7.42
N VAL A 54 2.07 1.21 6.55
CA VAL A 54 2.62 1.77 5.31
C VAL A 54 1.70 1.37 4.15
N LEU A 55 1.31 2.30 3.28
CA LEU A 55 0.57 2.02 2.07
C LEU A 55 1.49 2.13 0.85
N ILE A 56 1.49 1.12 -0.03
CA ILE A 56 2.02 1.24 -1.39
C ILE A 56 0.96 1.95 -2.24
N LEU A 57 1.29 3.13 -2.74
CA LEU A 57 0.38 4.03 -3.43
C LEU A 57 0.92 4.37 -4.83
N SER A 58 0.23 3.92 -5.89
CA SER A 58 0.60 4.29 -7.27
C SER A 58 0.04 5.66 -7.67
N GLY A 59 -1.19 5.97 -7.32
CA GLY A 59 -2.01 7.08 -7.82
C GLY A 59 -3.10 6.61 -8.80
N GLY A 60 -3.19 5.29 -9.03
CA GLY A 60 -4.28 4.65 -9.76
C GLY A 60 -5.53 4.46 -8.88
N MET A 61 -6.67 4.13 -9.55
CA MET A 61 -7.98 3.97 -8.91
C MET A 61 -7.94 3.16 -7.62
N ASP A 62 -7.37 1.95 -7.68
CA ASP A 62 -7.46 0.98 -6.60
C ASP A 62 -6.67 1.44 -5.37
N SER A 63 -5.44 1.91 -5.59
CA SER A 63 -4.56 2.39 -4.53
C SER A 63 -5.06 3.69 -3.88
N VAL A 64 -5.67 4.58 -4.67
CA VAL A 64 -6.31 5.81 -4.14
C VAL A 64 -7.56 5.45 -3.35
N THR A 65 -8.36 4.49 -3.82
CA THR A 65 -9.53 4.03 -3.05
C THR A 65 -9.10 3.46 -1.70
N LEU A 66 -8.05 2.62 -1.67
CA LEU A 66 -7.51 2.08 -0.41
C LEU A 66 -6.93 3.17 0.49
N LEU A 67 -6.31 4.20 -0.07
CA LEU A 67 -5.81 5.35 0.69
C LEU A 67 -6.95 6.03 1.47
N TYR A 68 -8.10 6.26 0.84
CA TYR A 68 -9.26 6.89 1.50
C TYR A 68 -9.95 5.94 2.48
N ASP A 69 -10.06 4.66 2.13
CA ASP A 69 -10.75 3.65 2.94
C ASP A 69 -10.02 3.39 4.28
N GLU A 70 -8.70 3.40 4.25
CA GLU A 70 -7.85 3.08 5.40
C GLU A 70 -7.06 4.28 5.94
N HIS A 71 -7.40 5.53 5.55
CA HIS A 71 -6.62 6.74 5.85
C HIS A 71 -6.31 6.95 7.34
N GLU A 72 -7.20 6.51 8.23
CA GLU A 72 -7.00 6.61 9.69
C GLU A 72 -5.86 5.70 10.20
N ARG A 73 -5.50 4.67 9.44
CA ARG A 73 -4.47 3.69 9.79
C ARG A 73 -3.13 3.95 9.11
N ILE A 74 -3.11 4.73 8.03
CA ILE A 74 -1.91 4.96 7.23
C ILE A 74 -1.03 6.00 7.91
N ALA A 75 0.15 5.58 8.34
CA ALA A 75 1.20 6.45 8.89
C ALA A 75 2.06 7.07 7.79
N LEU A 76 2.27 6.32 6.69
CA LEU A 76 3.14 6.70 5.57
C LEU A 76 2.63 6.06 4.29
N ALA A 77 2.58 6.82 3.20
CA ALA A 77 2.37 6.30 1.85
C ALA A 77 3.71 6.31 1.07
N ILE A 78 3.93 5.27 0.26
CA ILE A 78 5.13 5.12 -0.57
C ILE A 78 4.70 4.94 -2.02
N SER A 79 5.20 5.79 -2.91
CA SER A 79 5.19 5.56 -4.35
C SER A 79 6.56 5.09 -4.82
N PHE A 80 6.58 4.23 -5.83
CA PHE A 80 7.81 3.75 -6.44
C PHE A 80 7.95 4.31 -7.85
N ASP A 81 9.07 4.97 -8.11
CA ASP A 81 9.47 5.36 -9.45
C ASP A 81 10.43 4.32 -10.01
N TYR A 82 9.94 3.50 -10.92
CA TYR A 82 10.70 2.38 -11.50
C TYR A 82 10.98 2.52 -13.00
N GLY A 83 10.82 3.76 -13.53
CA GLY A 83 11.05 4.05 -14.93
C GLY A 83 9.96 3.51 -15.85
N SER A 84 8.71 3.50 -15.40
CA SER A 84 7.58 3.16 -16.28
C SER A 84 7.10 4.36 -17.07
N ASN A 85 6.52 4.10 -18.25
CA ASN A 85 5.95 5.12 -19.11
C ASN A 85 4.92 6.03 -18.40
N HIS A 86 4.29 5.56 -17.34
CA HIS A 86 3.19 6.22 -16.67
C HIS A 86 3.50 6.75 -15.25
N ASN A 87 4.69 6.46 -14.68
CA ASN A 87 5.04 6.97 -13.34
C ASN A 87 4.91 8.49 -13.23
N GLY A 88 5.33 9.22 -14.28
CA GLY A 88 5.22 10.67 -14.32
C GLY A 88 3.78 11.21 -14.26
N LYS A 89 2.78 10.38 -14.57
CA LYS A 89 1.35 10.73 -14.50
C LYS A 89 0.69 10.24 -13.20
N GLU A 90 1.04 9.04 -12.72
CA GLU A 90 0.48 8.44 -11.51
C GLU A 90 0.93 9.17 -10.24
N ILE A 91 2.24 9.39 -10.08
CA ILE A 91 2.83 9.94 -8.85
C ILE A 91 2.24 11.31 -8.46
N PRO A 92 1.98 12.26 -9.38
CA PRO A 92 1.32 13.53 -9.04
C PRO A 92 -0.06 13.34 -8.39
N PHE A 93 -0.86 12.35 -8.81
CA PHE A 93 -2.14 12.05 -8.17
C PHE A 93 -1.95 11.44 -6.78
N ALA A 94 -0.99 10.55 -6.60
CA ALA A 94 -0.63 10.04 -5.28
C ALA A 94 -0.27 11.19 -4.32
N GLN A 95 0.54 12.14 -4.76
CA GLN A 95 0.92 13.33 -3.99
C GLN A 95 -0.29 14.21 -3.65
N LEU A 96 -1.18 14.43 -4.63
CA LEU A 96 -2.40 15.23 -4.46
C LEU A 96 -3.28 14.67 -3.32
N HIS A 97 -3.57 13.37 -3.38
CA HIS A 97 -4.43 12.71 -2.39
C HIS A 97 -3.79 12.62 -1.02
N CYS A 98 -2.49 12.32 -0.94
CA CYS A 98 -1.75 12.33 0.32
C CYS A 98 -1.77 13.72 0.98
N LYS A 99 -1.56 14.78 0.18
CA LYS A 99 -1.63 16.17 0.66
C LYS A 99 -3.03 16.51 1.19
N ARG A 100 -4.09 16.08 0.48
CA ARG A 100 -5.49 16.31 0.85
C ARG A 100 -5.84 15.66 2.19
N LEU A 101 -5.33 14.45 2.44
CA LEU A 101 -5.57 13.68 3.66
C LEU A 101 -4.53 13.94 4.78
N GLY A 102 -3.52 14.78 4.53
CA GLY A 102 -2.45 15.05 5.51
C GLY A 102 -1.60 13.81 5.83
N ILE A 103 -1.44 12.89 4.88
CA ILE A 103 -0.64 11.67 5.02
C ILE A 103 0.77 11.95 4.48
N PRO A 104 1.85 11.68 5.27
CA PRO A 104 3.21 11.73 4.78
C PRO A 104 3.40 10.82 3.56
N HIS A 105 4.09 11.32 2.53
CA HIS A 105 4.31 10.59 1.28
C HIS A 105 5.78 10.66 0.88
N VAL A 106 6.34 9.54 0.47
CA VAL A 106 7.70 9.44 -0.05
C VAL A 106 7.70 8.74 -1.42
N ILE A 107 8.64 9.13 -2.27
CA ILE A 107 8.88 8.49 -3.57
C ILE A 107 10.22 7.77 -3.48
N ILE A 108 10.23 6.47 -3.77
CA ILE A 108 11.44 5.65 -3.77
C ILE A 108 11.80 5.29 -5.21
N PRO A 109 12.97 5.74 -5.71
CA PRO A 109 13.43 5.41 -7.05
C PRO A 109 13.91 3.95 -7.11
N LEU A 110 13.54 3.24 -8.18
CA LEU A 110 13.95 1.88 -8.49
C LEU A 110 14.61 1.80 -9.87
N ASP A 111 15.58 2.66 -10.12
CA ASP A 111 16.24 2.85 -11.43
C ASP A 111 16.82 1.55 -12.04
N PHE A 112 17.12 0.56 -11.21
CA PHE A 112 17.62 -0.73 -11.65
C PHE A 112 16.59 -1.52 -12.48
N MET A 113 15.29 -1.29 -12.26
CA MET A 113 14.26 -2.03 -13.01
C MET A 113 14.29 -1.68 -14.48
N GLY A 114 14.41 -0.41 -14.85
CA GLY A 114 14.58 0.01 -16.24
C GLY A 114 15.84 -0.52 -16.90
N LYS A 115 16.90 -0.85 -16.13
CA LYS A 115 18.18 -1.36 -16.64
C LYS A 115 18.23 -2.86 -16.84
N TYR A 116 17.57 -3.63 -15.96
CA TYR A 116 17.74 -5.08 -15.89
C TYR A 116 16.49 -5.88 -16.20
N PHE A 117 15.30 -5.24 -16.20
CA PHE A 117 14.03 -5.92 -16.45
C PHE A 117 13.53 -5.64 -17.87
N LYS A 118 12.70 -6.54 -18.38
CA LYS A 118 12.04 -6.42 -19.67
C LYS A 118 10.54 -6.40 -19.48
N SER A 119 9.89 -5.33 -19.92
CA SER A 119 8.44 -5.19 -19.94
C SER A 119 8.08 -4.04 -20.87
N SER A 120 6.95 -4.12 -21.58
CA SER A 120 6.41 -3.02 -22.38
C SER A 120 5.99 -1.80 -21.55
N LEU A 121 5.88 -1.94 -20.21
CA LEU A 121 5.60 -0.81 -19.31
C LEU A 121 6.82 0.08 -19.05
N LEU A 122 8.04 -0.39 -19.30
CA LEU A 122 9.27 0.36 -19.01
C LEU A 122 9.60 1.33 -20.15
N GLU A 123 10.16 2.47 -19.80
CA GLU A 123 10.55 3.50 -20.79
C GLU A 123 11.50 2.95 -21.86
N GLY A 124 11.20 3.27 -23.11
CA GLY A 124 12.01 2.81 -24.26
C GLY A 124 11.82 1.36 -24.66
N ALA A 125 10.86 0.65 -24.08
CA ALA A 125 10.51 -0.73 -24.47
C ALA A 125 9.54 -0.77 -25.66
N ASP A 126 9.06 -2.00 -25.98
CA ASP A 126 8.09 -2.24 -27.05
C ASP A 126 6.75 -1.53 -26.78
N ALA A 127 5.96 -1.37 -27.85
CA ALA A 127 4.64 -0.75 -27.74
C ALA A 127 3.72 -1.46 -26.75
N ILE A 128 2.99 -0.68 -25.96
CA ILE A 128 2.00 -1.20 -25.02
C ILE A 128 0.84 -1.81 -25.81
N PRO A 129 0.45 -3.07 -25.53
CA PRO A 129 -0.64 -3.72 -26.22
C PRO A 129 -1.98 -3.02 -25.97
N GLU A 130 -2.88 -3.16 -26.95
CA GLU A 130 -4.27 -2.71 -26.88
C GLU A 130 -5.19 -3.93 -26.78
N GLY A 131 -6.39 -3.75 -26.22
CA GLY A 131 -7.38 -4.80 -26.06
C GLY A 131 -7.80 -5.01 -24.60
N HIS A 132 -8.46 -6.13 -24.34
CA HIS A 132 -8.93 -6.47 -22.99
C HIS A 132 -7.77 -6.84 -22.06
N TYR A 133 -7.96 -6.58 -20.77
CA TYR A 133 -6.93 -6.72 -19.74
C TYR A 133 -6.45 -8.17 -19.57
N ASP A 134 -7.28 -9.16 -19.82
CA ASP A 134 -6.97 -10.60 -19.71
C ASP A 134 -6.48 -11.26 -21.00
N ASP A 135 -6.26 -10.50 -22.08
CA ASP A 135 -5.72 -11.01 -23.32
C ASP A 135 -4.26 -11.48 -23.15
N ASP A 136 -3.87 -12.52 -23.89
CA ASP A 136 -2.54 -13.12 -23.80
C ASP A 136 -1.40 -12.13 -24.11
N ASN A 137 -1.64 -11.11 -24.93
CA ASN A 137 -0.67 -10.07 -25.27
C ASN A 137 -0.34 -9.18 -24.07
N MET A 138 -1.23 -9.09 -23.07
CA MET A 138 -1.00 -8.33 -21.82
C MET A 138 0.14 -8.88 -20.97
N LYS A 139 0.57 -10.14 -21.20
CA LYS A 139 1.74 -10.70 -20.53
C LYS A 139 3.03 -9.88 -20.75
N SER A 140 3.13 -9.16 -21.87
CA SER A 140 4.25 -8.25 -22.14
C SER A 140 4.32 -7.07 -21.17
N THR A 141 3.20 -6.71 -20.52
CA THR A 141 3.13 -5.62 -19.52
C THR A 141 3.62 -6.05 -18.14
N VAL A 142 3.87 -7.32 -17.91
CA VAL A 142 4.37 -7.80 -16.62
C VAL A 142 5.79 -7.30 -16.39
N VAL A 143 6.00 -6.49 -15.37
CA VAL A 143 7.34 -6.19 -14.84
C VAL A 143 7.66 -7.32 -13.84
N PRO A 144 8.68 -8.16 -14.12
CA PRO A 144 8.91 -9.37 -13.34
C PRO A 144 9.04 -9.13 -11.84
N PHE A 145 8.18 -9.80 -11.05
CA PHE A 145 8.21 -9.77 -9.58
C PHE A 145 8.16 -8.36 -8.96
N ARG A 146 7.53 -7.39 -9.67
CA ARG A 146 7.49 -5.98 -9.27
C ARG A 146 6.88 -5.79 -7.88
N ASN A 147 5.72 -6.40 -7.62
CA ASN A 147 5.05 -6.26 -6.34
C ASN A 147 5.86 -6.89 -5.20
N GLY A 148 6.52 -8.03 -5.45
CA GLY A 148 7.41 -8.65 -4.47
C GLY A 148 8.58 -7.75 -4.06
N ILE A 149 9.19 -7.05 -5.03
CA ILE A 149 10.28 -6.09 -4.76
C ILE A 149 9.77 -4.88 -3.97
N MET A 150 8.66 -4.29 -4.42
CA MET A 150 8.05 -3.12 -3.77
C MET A 150 7.60 -3.45 -2.34
N LEU A 151 6.99 -4.61 -2.13
CA LEU A 151 6.60 -5.11 -0.82
C LEU A 151 7.80 -5.33 0.09
N SER A 152 8.91 -5.90 -0.43
CA SER A 152 10.13 -6.11 0.36
C SER A 152 10.69 -4.79 0.90
N ILE A 153 10.71 -3.75 0.06
CA ILE A 153 11.16 -2.42 0.47
C ILE A 153 10.18 -1.81 1.49
N ALA A 154 8.88 -1.90 1.22
CA ALA A 154 7.85 -1.36 2.11
C ALA A 154 7.87 -2.05 3.49
N VAL A 155 8.13 -3.35 3.56
CA VAL A 155 8.33 -4.11 4.81
C VAL A 155 9.54 -3.59 5.58
N GLY A 156 10.67 -3.36 4.91
CA GLY A 156 11.85 -2.76 5.54
C GLY A 156 11.59 -1.35 6.08
N VAL A 157 10.83 -0.53 5.34
CA VAL A 157 10.41 0.80 5.81
C VAL A 157 9.46 0.68 7.00
N ALA A 158 8.46 -0.20 6.95
CA ALA A 158 7.53 -0.42 8.05
C ALA A 158 8.28 -0.84 9.35
N GLU A 159 9.20 -1.79 9.24
CA GLU A 159 10.03 -2.21 10.38
C GLU A 159 10.88 -1.06 10.94
N SER A 160 11.52 -0.27 10.07
CA SER A 160 12.35 0.87 10.46
C SER A 160 11.57 1.95 11.23
N HIS A 161 10.27 2.05 10.97
CA HIS A 161 9.36 2.98 11.63
C HIS A 161 8.52 2.33 12.74
N SER A 162 8.78 1.06 13.07
CA SER A 162 8.00 0.28 14.06
C SER A 162 6.51 0.22 13.73
N LEU A 163 6.17 0.18 12.43
CA LEU A 163 4.81 0.02 11.93
C LEU A 163 4.49 -1.47 11.72
N ALA A 164 3.28 -1.86 12.04
CA ALA A 164 2.89 -3.27 12.08
C ALA A 164 2.46 -3.84 10.72
N TYR A 165 2.08 -2.96 9.77
CA TYR A 165 1.47 -3.42 8.52
C TYR A 165 2.03 -2.71 7.30
N VAL A 166 2.04 -3.46 6.18
CA VAL A 166 2.14 -2.93 4.82
C VAL A 166 0.83 -3.21 4.11
N MET A 167 0.30 -2.22 3.37
CA MET A 167 -0.96 -2.33 2.63
C MET A 167 -0.70 -2.26 1.13
N MET A 168 -1.43 -3.10 0.35
CA MET A 168 -1.42 -3.14 -1.10
C MET A 168 -2.85 -3.30 -1.63
N ALA A 169 -3.16 -2.67 -2.76
CA ALA A 169 -4.49 -2.63 -3.38
C ALA A 169 -4.60 -3.54 -4.61
N ASN A 170 -4.04 -4.77 -4.58
CA ASN A 170 -4.29 -5.76 -5.62
C ASN A 170 -5.72 -6.30 -5.53
N HIS A 171 -6.29 -6.70 -6.65
CA HIS A 171 -7.67 -7.17 -6.74
C HIS A 171 -7.82 -8.45 -7.60
N GLY A 172 -9.03 -9.00 -7.65
CA GLY A 172 -9.30 -10.28 -8.32
C GLY A 172 -8.97 -10.28 -9.82
N GLY A 173 -9.15 -9.17 -10.53
CA GLY A 173 -8.82 -9.03 -11.96
C GLY A 173 -7.33 -9.16 -12.25
N ASP A 174 -6.46 -8.81 -11.31
CA ASP A 174 -5.00 -8.91 -11.49
C ASP A 174 -4.50 -10.36 -11.57
N HIS A 175 -5.22 -11.32 -11.00
CA HIS A 175 -4.75 -12.68 -10.76
C HIS A 175 -4.40 -13.45 -12.03
N THR A 176 -5.08 -13.15 -13.14
CA THR A 176 -4.86 -13.82 -14.43
C THR A 176 -3.49 -13.49 -15.00
N ILE A 177 -3.07 -12.22 -14.90
CA ILE A 177 -1.86 -11.71 -15.58
C ILE A 177 -0.67 -11.64 -14.61
N TYR A 178 -0.90 -11.18 -13.37
CA TYR A 178 0.17 -10.88 -12.40
C TYR A 178 0.25 -11.95 -11.31
N PRO A 179 1.23 -12.87 -11.39
CA PRO A 179 1.40 -13.91 -10.36
C PRO A 179 1.59 -13.35 -8.95
N ASP A 180 2.24 -12.19 -8.83
CA ASP A 180 2.52 -11.51 -7.57
C ASP A 180 1.36 -10.61 -7.06
N CYS A 181 0.15 -10.84 -7.61
CA CYS A 181 -1.11 -10.32 -7.07
C CYS A 181 -2.03 -11.42 -6.52
N ARG A 182 -1.71 -12.70 -6.76
CA ARG A 182 -2.56 -13.84 -6.39
C ARG A 182 -2.63 -14.06 -4.89
N PRO A 183 -3.72 -14.64 -4.37
CA PRO A 183 -3.88 -14.92 -2.94
C PRO A 183 -2.73 -15.73 -2.35
N GLU A 184 -2.26 -16.77 -3.09
CA GLU A 184 -1.17 -17.63 -2.65
C GLU A 184 0.15 -16.86 -2.46
N PHE A 185 0.41 -15.88 -3.35
CA PHE A 185 1.58 -15.01 -3.22
C PHE A 185 1.43 -14.09 -2.01
N VAL A 186 0.26 -13.46 -1.83
CA VAL A 186 -0.04 -12.56 -0.71
C VAL A 186 0.15 -13.28 0.62
N GLU A 187 -0.39 -14.49 0.76
CA GLU A 187 -0.26 -15.32 1.98
C GLU A 187 1.20 -15.73 2.26
N ALA A 188 1.91 -16.18 1.23
CA ALA A 188 3.31 -16.58 1.35
C ALA A 188 4.21 -15.38 1.70
N PHE A 189 3.95 -14.21 1.10
CA PHE A 189 4.71 -13.00 1.38
C PHE A 189 4.42 -12.46 2.80
N ASP A 190 3.16 -12.49 3.25
CA ASP A 190 2.80 -12.14 4.63
C ASP A 190 3.53 -13.02 5.65
N ALA A 191 3.56 -14.34 5.41
CA ALA A 191 4.29 -15.27 6.26
C ALA A 191 5.80 -14.97 6.30
N ALA A 192 6.39 -14.65 5.13
CA ALA A 192 7.81 -14.31 5.01
C ALA A 192 8.12 -12.98 5.73
N ALA A 193 7.32 -11.94 5.52
CA ALA A 193 7.47 -10.64 6.18
C ALA A 193 7.40 -10.78 7.71
N LYS A 194 6.41 -11.51 8.20
CA LYS A 194 6.25 -11.80 9.64
C LYS A 194 7.47 -12.53 10.22
N ALA A 195 7.99 -13.51 9.52
CA ALA A 195 9.13 -14.31 9.99
C ALA A 195 10.46 -13.57 9.88
N GLY A 196 10.59 -12.65 8.90
CA GLY A 196 11.82 -11.94 8.56
C GLY A 196 12.03 -10.61 9.28
N THR A 197 11.07 -10.17 10.10
CA THR A 197 11.13 -8.89 10.81
C THR A 197 11.02 -9.06 12.33
N PHE A 198 11.70 -8.19 13.09
CA PHE A 198 11.66 -8.23 14.56
C PHE A 198 10.28 -7.86 15.12
N VAL A 199 9.59 -6.91 14.47
CA VAL A 199 8.26 -6.46 14.89
C VAL A 199 7.14 -7.38 14.35
N GLY A 200 7.48 -8.31 13.46
CA GLY A 200 6.52 -9.22 12.85
C GLY A 200 5.58 -8.51 11.88
N VAL A 201 6.14 -7.68 10.98
CA VAL A 201 5.35 -6.92 9.98
C VAL A 201 4.43 -7.84 9.19
N ARG A 202 3.19 -7.42 9.01
CA ARG A 202 2.15 -8.16 8.29
C ARG A 202 1.72 -7.44 7.03
N LEU A 203 1.33 -8.21 6.03
CA LEU A 203 0.73 -7.69 4.81
C LEU A 203 -0.79 -7.64 4.94
N ARG A 204 -1.39 -6.54 4.49
CA ARG A 204 -2.84 -6.35 4.34
C ARG A 204 -3.17 -6.04 2.89
N SER A 205 -4.03 -6.84 2.32
CA SER A 205 -4.53 -6.67 0.96
C SER A 205 -6.05 -6.84 0.94
N PRO A 206 -6.80 -5.84 1.40
CA PRO A 206 -8.24 -5.98 1.65
C PRO A 206 -9.05 -6.20 0.36
N TYR A 207 -8.51 -5.82 -0.78
CA TYR A 207 -9.21 -5.90 -2.07
C TYR A 207 -8.91 -7.17 -2.88
N THR A 208 -8.07 -8.07 -2.38
CA THR A 208 -7.61 -9.27 -3.10
C THR A 208 -8.75 -10.07 -3.75
N ASN A 209 -9.91 -10.16 -3.09
CA ASN A 209 -11.07 -10.92 -3.59
C ASN A 209 -12.20 -10.02 -4.15
N MET A 210 -11.95 -8.73 -4.34
CA MET A 210 -12.91 -7.78 -4.91
C MET A 210 -12.72 -7.68 -6.42
N THR A 211 -13.80 -7.33 -7.13
CA THR A 211 -13.71 -6.88 -8.52
C THR A 211 -13.31 -5.39 -8.55
N LYS A 212 -12.80 -4.94 -9.69
CA LYS A 212 -12.53 -3.50 -9.87
C LYS A 212 -13.79 -2.64 -9.78
N ALA A 213 -14.93 -3.17 -10.19
CA ALA A 213 -16.23 -2.52 -10.03
C ALA A 213 -16.64 -2.36 -8.55
N ASP A 214 -16.31 -3.36 -7.69
CA ASP A 214 -16.56 -3.25 -6.24
C ASP A 214 -15.69 -2.15 -5.63
N ILE A 215 -14.43 -2.07 -6.03
CA ILE A 215 -13.53 -0.98 -5.61
C ILE A 215 -14.06 0.38 -6.08
N ALA A 216 -14.53 0.46 -7.33
CA ALA A 216 -15.14 1.68 -7.86
C ALA A 216 -16.37 2.12 -7.05
N ARG A 217 -17.28 1.18 -6.70
CA ARG A 217 -18.44 1.45 -5.82
C ARG A 217 -17.99 1.97 -4.46
N ARG A 218 -16.96 1.33 -3.88
CA ARG A 218 -16.41 1.77 -2.60
C ARG A 218 -15.83 3.18 -2.68
N GLY A 219 -15.10 3.52 -3.73
CA GLY A 219 -14.58 4.87 -3.94
C GLY A 219 -15.68 5.93 -4.10
N LYS A 220 -16.78 5.59 -4.77
CA LYS A 220 -17.96 6.47 -4.85
C LYS A 220 -18.55 6.76 -3.47
N GLU A 221 -18.69 5.74 -2.61
CA GLU A 221 -19.14 5.92 -1.22
C GLU A 221 -18.22 6.84 -0.42
N LEU A 222 -16.91 6.78 -0.69
CA LEU A 222 -15.89 7.62 -0.06
C LEU A 222 -15.77 9.02 -0.66
N GLY A 223 -16.54 9.32 -1.73
CA GLY A 223 -16.56 10.62 -2.40
C GLY A 223 -15.33 10.90 -3.24
N ILE A 224 -14.69 9.86 -3.77
CA ILE A 224 -13.50 9.99 -4.63
C ILE A 224 -13.93 10.43 -6.03
N ASP A 225 -13.28 11.46 -6.55
CA ASP A 225 -13.35 11.84 -7.96
C ASP A 225 -12.27 11.06 -8.73
N TYR A 226 -12.70 10.09 -9.54
CA TYR A 226 -11.78 9.26 -10.29
C TYR A 226 -11.09 9.99 -11.44
N SER A 227 -11.53 11.19 -11.86
CA SER A 227 -10.76 12.02 -12.79
C SER A 227 -9.39 12.44 -12.21
N GLU A 228 -9.27 12.42 -10.89
CA GLU A 228 -8.01 12.67 -10.15
C GLU A 228 -7.20 11.39 -9.90
N THR A 229 -7.33 10.37 -10.75
CA THR A 229 -6.53 9.13 -10.71
C THR A 229 -6.03 8.77 -12.09
N TRP A 230 -4.92 8.03 -12.18
CA TRP A 230 -4.34 7.65 -13.46
C TRP A 230 -4.37 6.12 -13.64
N SER A 231 -4.78 5.66 -14.83
CA SER A 231 -4.79 4.23 -15.17
C SER A 231 -4.00 3.90 -16.43
N CYS A 232 -3.89 4.83 -17.39
CA CYS A 232 -3.33 4.57 -18.70
C CYS A 232 -1.84 4.19 -18.64
N TYR A 233 -1.48 3.05 -19.22
CA TYR A 233 -0.11 2.59 -19.31
C TYR A 233 0.78 3.39 -20.25
N LYS A 234 0.19 4.12 -21.24
CA LYS A 234 0.97 4.86 -22.23
C LYS A 234 1.59 6.14 -21.69
N GLY A 235 1.07 6.70 -20.58
CA GLY A 235 1.62 7.90 -19.96
C GLY A 235 1.54 9.18 -20.83
N THR A 236 0.66 9.21 -21.81
CA THR A 236 0.39 10.35 -22.72
C THR A 236 -0.27 11.52 -21.98
N GLU A 237 -0.69 12.57 -22.69
CA GLU A 237 -1.36 13.71 -22.04
C GLU A 237 -2.69 13.31 -21.42
N HIS A 238 -3.49 12.52 -22.15
CA HIS A 238 -4.76 11.94 -21.69
C HIS A 238 -4.68 10.41 -21.65
N HIS A 239 -5.72 9.76 -21.15
CA HIS A 239 -5.84 8.31 -21.22
C HIS A 239 -6.04 7.87 -22.66
N CYS A 240 -5.33 6.84 -23.12
CA CYS A 240 -5.42 6.41 -24.53
C CYS A 240 -6.74 5.70 -24.89
N GLY A 241 -7.57 5.35 -23.93
CA GLY A 241 -8.85 4.66 -24.15
C GLY A 241 -8.75 3.20 -24.60
N LYS A 242 -7.57 2.70 -25.00
CA LYS A 242 -7.40 1.44 -25.75
C LYS A 242 -6.50 0.40 -25.07
N CYS A 243 -5.59 0.79 -24.17
CA CYS A 243 -4.80 -0.18 -23.42
C CYS A 243 -5.65 -0.92 -22.39
N GLY A 244 -5.22 -2.10 -21.96
CA GLY A 244 -6.00 -2.97 -21.08
C GLY A 244 -6.54 -2.28 -19.83
N THR A 245 -5.73 -1.45 -19.16
CA THR A 245 -6.19 -0.71 -17.97
C THR A 245 -7.16 0.43 -18.27
N CYS A 246 -7.14 1.02 -19.47
CA CYS A 246 -8.18 1.98 -19.87
C CYS A 246 -9.51 1.28 -20.14
N VAL A 247 -9.48 0.13 -20.81
CA VAL A 247 -10.67 -0.71 -21.07
C VAL A 247 -11.27 -1.14 -19.74
N GLU A 248 -10.47 -1.76 -18.88
CA GLU A 248 -10.90 -2.24 -17.56
C GLU A 248 -11.46 -1.10 -16.67
N ARG A 249 -10.85 0.10 -16.72
CA ARG A 249 -11.35 1.28 -16.01
C ARG A 249 -12.76 1.65 -16.46
N ARG A 250 -12.99 1.76 -17.78
CA ARG A 250 -14.30 2.10 -18.35
C ARG A 250 -15.35 1.07 -17.96
N GLU A 251 -15.02 -0.22 -18.09
CA GLU A 251 -15.91 -1.32 -17.74
C GLU A 251 -16.27 -1.29 -16.24
N ALA A 252 -15.28 -1.13 -15.37
CA ALA A 252 -15.49 -1.08 -13.92
C ALA A 252 -16.36 0.11 -13.49
N LEU A 253 -16.14 1.31 -14.03
CA LEU A 253 -16.95 2.49 -13.73
C LEU A 253 -18.38 2.33 -14.26
N ALA A 254 -18.54 1.81 -15.48
CA ALA A 254 -19.87 1.53 -16.06
C ALA A 254 -20.66 0.50 -15.24
N GLU A 255 -20.01 -0.61 -14.84
CA GLU A 255 -20.62 -1.65 -13.99
C GLU A 255 -20.99 -1.10 -12.60
N ALA A 256 -20.16 -0.21 -12.06
CA ALA A 256 -20.41 0.45 -10.78
C ALA A 256 -21.52 1.54 -10.86
N GLY A 257 -21.99 1.88 -12.07
CA GLY A 257 -22.97 2.98 -12.28
C GLY A 257 -22.36 4.34 -11.92
N ILE A 258 -21.12 4.55 -12.30
CA ILE A 258 -20.36 5.79 -12.10
C ILE A 258 -20.10 6.42 -13.46
N GLU A 259 -20.42 7.70 -13.61
CA GLU A 259 -20.06 8.48 -14.81
C GLU A 259 -18.53 8.61 -14.88
N ASP A 260 -17.94 8.17 -15.99
CA ASP A 260 -16.51 8.30 -16.22
C ASP A 260 -16.19 9.69 -16.78
N THR A 261 -15.67 10.57 -15.95
CA THR A 261 -15.27 11.93 -16.30
C THR A 261 -13.82 12.00 -16.81
N THR A 262 -13.17 10.87 -17.01
CA THR A 262 -11.79 10.79 -17.52
C THR A 262 -11.71 11.27 -18.97
N VAL A 263 -10.71 12.08 -19.28
CA VAL A 263 -10.45 12.50 -20.67
C VAL A 263 -9.65 11.41 -21.38
N TYR A 264 -10.14 11.00 -22.57
CA TYR A 264 -9.52 9.99 -23.42
C TYR A 264 -9.14 10.56 -24.78
N ASP A 265 -8.07 9.99 -25.39
CA ASP A 265 -7.62 10.28 -26.77
C ASP A 265 -8.29 9.30 -27.77
N ASP A 266 -9.61 9.25 -27.82
CA ASP A 266 -10.36 8.30 -28.68
C ASP A 266 -10.32 8.68 -30.18
#